data_6bdae994dfa6f757cfe55db64eeea19a
#
_entry.id   6bdae994dfa6f757cfe55db64eeea19a
#
_cell.length_a   1.000
_cell.length_b   1.000
_cell.length_c   1.000
_cell.angle_alpha   90.00
_cell.angle_beta   90.00
_cell.angle_gamma   90.00
#
_symmetry.space_group_name_H-M   'P 1'
#
loop_
_entity.id
_entity.type
_entity.pdbx_description
1 polymer ?
#
loop_
_entity_poly.entity_id
_entity_poly.type
_entity_poly.pdbx_seq_one_letter_code
_entity_poly.pdbx_strand_id
1 'polypeptide(L)'
;MENGLSQGHVSALLAIWSVVGIVAEVPSGALADRFSRRGALVASGVLQAIGYAVWIAAPGFVGFAAGFALWGVGSSLSSGTFEAMLYEGLAASRSEHRYPLVIGRTTSAGLLAQIPAAGLASGLFALGGFALVGWASVVVCLLAAAVAVTMPDHRPPPDVAIDEPGYVETLRVGLRVVGATPLVRIAAVAVAVLFGLDAMEEYFPLQIQSWGVRTTWVPIVVLTIPLGGAVGSALAGVGARSADRALGLMVGGAALLGLAAWWSSPAGVVAIVAFYGLYRFVLSVAEARLQRQLPSASRATATSVVALGGEVVGIAVFGLWAAGGLALMTVVVVVVAAVSRQLRR
;
A
#
# COMPACT_ATOMS: atom_id res chain seq x y z
N MET A 1 2.95 -2.56 23.55
CA MET A 1 1.50 -2.54 23.31
C MET A 1 0.83 -1.93 24.56
N GLU A 2 0.95 -0.62 24.66
CA GLU A 2 0.56 0.15 25.85
C GLU A 2 -0.94 0.06 26.17
N ASN A 3 -1.78 -0.24 25.18
CA ASN A 3 -3.24 -0.32 25.33
C ASN A 3 -3.77 -1.78 25.45
N GLY A 4 -2.94 -2.74 25.84
CA GLY A 4 -3.36 -4.13 26.08
C GLY A 4 -3.83 -4.92 24.84
N LEU A 5 -3.57 -4.41 23.63
CA LEU A 5 -3.96 -5.10 22.40
C LEU A 5 -2.99 -6.26 22.11
N SER A 6 -3.56 -7.42 21.80
CA SER A 6 -2.82 -8.58 21.31
C SER A 6 -2.45 -8.42 19.82
N GLN A 7 -1.52 -9.23 19.32
CA GLN A 7 -1.23 -9.29 17.88
C GLN A 7 -2.47 -9.61 17.05
N GLY A 8 -3.36 -10.48 17.54
CA GLY A 8 -4.63 -10.77 16.89
C GLY A 8 -5.56 -9.56 16.79
N HIS A 9 -5.60 -8.70 17.83
CA HIS A 9 -6.34 -7.45 17.75
C HIS A 9 -5.77 -6.51 16.67
N VAL A 10 -4.44 -6.36 16.58
CA VAL A 10 -3.82 -5.54 15.54
C VAL A 10 -4.15 -6.07 14.16
N SER A 11 -4.03 -7.38 13.95
CA SER A 11 -4.37 -8.03 12.68
C SER A 11 -5.85 -7.83 12.31
N ALA A 12 -6.76 -7.91 13.29
CA ALA A 12 -8.17 -7.64 13.04
C ALA A 12 -8.43 -6.18 12.65
N LEU A 13 -7.73 -5.21 13.27
CA LEU A 13 -7.82 -3.80 12.91
C LEU A 13 -7.35 -3.53 11.48
N LEU A 14 -6.21 -4.09 11.08
CA LEU A 14 -5.69 -3.99 9.71
C LEU A 14 -6.62 -4.66 8.70
N ALA A 15 -7.19 -5.82 9.05
CA ALA A 15 -8.20 -6.48 8.22
C ALA A 15 -9.47 -5.63 8.06
N ILE A 16 -9.95 -4.97 9.13
CA ILE A 16 -11.07 -4.02 9.06
C ILE A 16 -10.75 -2.90 8.09
N TRP A 17 -9.57 -2.30 8.19
CA TRP A 17 -9.12 -1.24 7.28
C TRP A 17 -9.15 -1.70 5.82
N SER A 18 -8.52 -2.83 5.48
CA SER A 18 -8.50 -3.38 4.12
C SER A 18 -9.90 -3.74 3.61
N VAL A 19 -10.73 -4.42 4.41
CA VAL A 19 -12.10 -4.79 4.00
C VAL A 19 -12.94 -3.54 3.74
N VAL A 20 -12.89 -2.55 4.63
CA VAL A 20 -13.60 -1.29 4.44
C VAL A 20 -13.10 -0.57 3.19
N GLY A 21 -11.78 -0.54 2.96
CA GLY A 21 -11.18 0.02 1.75
C GLY A 21 -11.73 -0.64 0.48
N ILE A 22 -11.68 -1.96 0.40
CA ILE A 22 -12.19 -2.74 -0.75
C ILE A 22 -13.70 -2.46 -0.99
N VAL A 23 -14.50 -2.47 0.06
CA VAL A 23 -15.96 -2.25 -0.05
C VAL A 23 -16.29 -0.81 -0.42
N ALA A 24 -15.54 0.15 0.11
CA ALA A 24 -15.75 1.57 -0.14
C ALA A 24 -15.21 2.03 -1.50
N GLU A 25 -14.28 1.32 -2.13
CA GLU A 25 -13.62 1.74 -3.38
C GLU A 25 -14.62 2.05 -4.50
N VAL A 26 -15.61 1.19 -4.69
CA VAL A 26 -16.65 1.37 -5.74
C VAL A 26 -17.59 2.52 -5.44
N PRO A 27 -18.23 2.58 -4.26
CA PRO A 27 -19.12 3.68 -3.93
C PRO A 27 -18.41 5.03 -3.91
N SER A 28 -17.15 5.08 -3.46
CA SER A 28 -16.38 6.33 -3.36
C SER A 28 -16.03 6.90 -4.74
N GLY A 29 -15.60 6.05 -5.69
CA GLY A 29 -15.36 6.46 -7.06
C GLY A 29 -16.61 7.02 -7.71
N ALA A 30 -17.73 6.30 -7.64
CA ALA A 30 -19.02 6.76 -8.15
C ALA A 30 -19.48 8.08 -7.49
N LEU A 31 -19.21 8.25 -6.20
CA LEU A 31 -19.56 9.49 -5.48
C LEU A 31 -18.69 10.66 -5.96
N ALA A 32 -17.37 10.45 -6.12
CA ALA A 32 -16.44 11.45 -6.62
C ALA A 32 -16.82 11.94 -8.02
N ASP A 33 -17.14 11.01 -8.93
CA ASP A 33 -17.52 11.32 -10.31
C ASP A 33 -18.87 12.02 -10.39
N ARG A 34 -19.84 11.60 -9.57
CA ARG A 34 -21.20 12.19 -9.59
C ARG A 34 -21.28 13.56 -8.95
N PHE A 35 -20.57 13.79 -7.84
CA PHE A 35 -20.72 15.02 -7.05
C PHE A 35 -19.56 15.99 -7.22
N SER A 36 -18.35 15.64 -6.83
CA SER A 36 -17.17 16.49 -6.93
C SER A 36 -15.91 15.72 -6.54
N ARG A 37 -14.92 15.66 -7.42
CA ARG A 37 -13.61 15.07 -7.10
C ARG A 37 -12.88 15.86 -6.03
N ARG A 38 -12.94 17.20 -6.11
CA ARG A 38 -12.42 18.08 -5.06
C ARG A 38 -13.13 17.80 -3.72
N GLY A 39 -14.45 17.68 -3.73
CA GLY A 39 -15.24 17.33 -2.54
C GLY A 39 -14.85 15.98 -1.94
N ALA A 40 -14.57 14.99 -2.76
CA ALA A 40 -14.10 13.67 -2.33
C ALA A 40 -12.72 13.75 -1.65
N LEU A 41 -11.77 14.52 -2.21
CA LEU A 41 -10.46 14.74 -1.58
C LEU A 41 -10.57 15.50 -0.25
N VAL A 42 -11.44 16.50 -0.16
CA VAL A 42 -11.70 17.20 1.10
C VAL A 42 -12.29 16.25 2.13
N ALA A 43 -13.31 15.48 1.75
CA ALA A 43 -13.94 14.49 2.63
C ALA A 43 -12.94 13.41 3.09
N SER A 44 -12.05 12.97 2.20
CA SER A 44 -10.95 12.06 2.55
C SER A 44 -10.10 12.61 3.69
N GLY A 45 -9.56 13.83 3.55
CA GLY A 45 -8.72 14.42 4.59
C GLY A 45 -9.47 14.64 5.92
N VAL A 46 -10.74 15.05 5.87
CA VAL A 46 -11.58 15.22 7.06
C VAL A 46 -11.85 13.88 7.75
N LEU A 47 -12.20 12.82 7.01
CA LEU A 47 -12.44 11.49 7.59
C LEU A 47 -11.19 10.91 8.23
N GLN A 48 -10.02 11.09 7.61
CA GLN A 48 -8.75 10.66 8.19
C GLN A 48 -8.41 11.46 9.46
N ALA A 49 -8.66 12.78 9.45
CA ALA A 49 -8.49 13.60 10.66
C ALA A 49 -9.39 13.13 11.81
N ILE A 50 -10.67 12.83 11.52
CA ILE A 50 -11.61 12.28 12.49
C ILE A 50 -11.10 10.90 13.00
N GLY A 51 -10.59 10.04 12.10
CA GLY A 51 -10.01 8.75 12.45
C GLY A 51 -8.88 8.89 13.49
N TYR A 52 -7.93 9.79 13.27
CA TYR A 52 -6.87 10.08 14.25
C TYR A 52 -7.44 10.63 15.58
N ALA A 53 -8.41 11.54 15.49
CA ALA A 53 -9.04 12.08 16.71
C ALA A 53 -9.75 10.98 17.53
N VAL A 54 -10.42 10.05 16.88
CA VAL A 54 -11.07 8.88 17.50
C VAL A 54 -10.04 7.98 18.18
N TRP A 55 -8.88 7.72 17.54
CA TRP A 55 -7.81 6.93 18.16
C TRP A 55 -7.27 7.55 19.44
N ILE A 56 -7.20 8.88 19.50
CA ILE A 56 -6.73 9.60 20.70
C ILE A 56 -7.81 9.60 21.77
N ALA A 57 -9.07 9.88 21.39
CA ALA A 57 -10.18 10.05 22.34
C ALA A 57 -10.69 8.72 22.94
N ALA A 58 -10.59 7.63 22.20
CA ALA A 58 -11.09 6.31 22.59
C ALA A 58 -10.01 5.23 22.39
N PRO A 59 -8.92 5.24 23.19
CA PRO A 59 -7.81 4.30 23.03
C PRO A 59 -8.23 2.89 23.49
N GLY A 60 -8.72 2.07 22.53
CA GLY A 60 -9.15 0.70 22.74
C GLY A 60 -9.56 0.06 21.43
N PHE A 61 -9.82 -1.24 21.43
CA PHE A 61 -10.12 -1.98 20.18
C PHE A 61 -11.25 -1.34 19.36
N VAL A 62 -12.35 -0.96 20.02
CA VAL A 62 -13.53 -0.36 19.35
C VAL A 62 -13.19 1.00 18.74
N GLY A 63 -12.49 1.87 19.48
CA GLY A 63 -12.08 3.18 18.97
C GLY A 63 -11.07 3.05 17.82
N PHE A 64 -10.10 2.14 17.96
CA PHE A 64 -9.17 1.86 16.87
C PHE A 64 -9.89 1.29 15.64
N ALA A 65 -10.83 0.36 15.81
CA ALA A 65 -11.61 -0.21 14.70
C ALA A 65 -12.45 0.87 13.99
N ALA A 66 -13.10 1.77 14.74
CA ALA A 66 -13.85 2.89 14.18
C ALA A 66 -12.92 3.84 13.38
N GLY A 67 -11.76 4.19 13.94
CA GLY A 67 -10.80 5.05 13.26
C GLY A 67 -10.21 4.39 12.00
N PHE A 68 -9.90 3.08 12.03
CA PHE A 68 -9.45 2.34 10.84
C PHE A 68 -10.54 2.25 9.76
N ALA A 69 -11.82 2.10 10.16
CA ALA A 69 -12.94 2.15 9.22
C ALA A 69 -13.06 3.54 8.55
N LEU A 70 -12.97 4.63 9.32
CA LEU A 70 -12.97 6.00 8.80
C LEU A 70 -11.77 6.23 7.85
N TRP A 71 -10.60 5.71 8.22
CA TRP A 71 -9.40 5.76 7.40
C TRP A 71 -9.55 4.98 6.08
N GLY A 72 -10.16 3.80 6.12
CA GLY A 72 -10.46 2.99 4.94
C GLY A 72 -11.36 3.73 3.96
N VAL A 73 -12.48 4.30 4.45
CA VAL A 73 -13.37 5.12 3.62
C VAL A 73 -12.65 6.37 3.08
N GLY A 74 -11.88 7.06 3.93
CA GLY A 74 -11.11 8.23 3.52
C GLY A 74 -10.09 7.90 2.42
N SER A 75 -9.37 6.78 2.55
CA SER A 75 -8.40 6.33 1.54
C SER A 75 -9.07 6.02 0.21
N SER A 76 -10.22 5.34 0.22
CA SER A 76 -10.97 5.02 -0.98
C SER A 76 -11.49 6.27 -1.71
N LEU A 77 -11.87 7.32 -0.97
CA LEU A 77 -12.29 8.61 -1.58
C LEU A 77 -11.14 9.34 -2.28
N SER A 78 -9.89 9.13 -1.86
CA SER A 78 -8.72 9.73 -2.51
C SER A 78 -8.14 8.87 -3.62
N SER A 79 -8.35 7.55 -3.55
CA SER A 79 -7.85 6.58 -4.53
C SER A 79 -8.41 6.89 -5.94
N GLY A 80 -7.51 7.02 -6.91
CA GLY A 80 -7.87 7.37 -8.29
C GLY A 80 -8.41 8.80 -8.49
N THR A 81 -9.01 9.42 -7.46
CA THR A 81 -9.63 10.74 -7.55
C THR A 81 -8.60 11.84 -7.83
N PHE A 82 -7.45 11.77 -7.17
CA PHE A 82 -6.37 12.74 -7.38
C PHE A 82 -5.79 12.64 -8.79
N GLU A 83 -5.52 11.42 -9.26
CA GLU A 83 -4.99 11.12 -10.59
C GLU A 83 -5.95 11.61 -11.68
N ALA A 84 -7.23 11.33 -11.52
CA ALA A 84 -8.26 11.76 -12.45
C ALA A 84 -8.38 13.29 -12.50
N MET A 85 -8.41 13.95 -11.34
CA MET A 85 -8.46 15.41 -11.26
C MET A 85 -7.22 16.08 -11.87
N LEU A 86 -6.03 15.48 -11.65
CA LEU A 86 -4.79 15.94 -12.25
C LEU A 86 -4.83 15.81 -13.77
N TYR A 87 -5.28 14.66 -14.29
CA TYR A 87 -5.39 14.44 -15.73
C TYR A 87 -6.34 15.45 -16.39
N GLU A 88 -7.52 15.66 -15.80
CA GLU A 88 -8.51 16.61 -16.33
C GLU A 88 -8.02 18.06 -16.27
N GLY A 89 -7.34 18.46 -15.21
CA GLY A 89 -6.73 19.78 -15.12
C GLY A 89 -5.67 20.01 -16.21
N LEU A 90 -4.87 19.00 -16.51
CA LEU A 90 -3.90 19.07 -17.61
C LEU A 90 -4.60 19.06 -18.97
N ALA A 91 -5.63 18.27 -19.17
CA ALA A 91 -6.42 18.24 -20.41
C ALA A 91 -7.11 19.57 -20.66
N ALA A 92 -7.71 20.19 -19.64
CA ALA A 92 -8.31 21.53 -19.74
C ALA A 92 -7.31 22.60 -20.20
N SER A 93 -6.03 22.42 -19.85
CA SER A 93 -4.93 23.28 -20.30
C SER A 93 -4.20 22.79 -21.58
N ARG A 94 -4.73 21.76 -22.25
CA ARG A 94 -4.12 21.08 -23.42
C ARG A 94 -2.70 20.59 -23.15
N SER A 95 -2.44 20.11 -21.95
CA SER A 95 -1.13 19.70 -21.46
C SER A 95 -1.13 18.24 -20.95
N GLU A 96 -2.05 17.41 -21.40
CA GLU A 96 -2.20 15.98 -20.99
C GLU A 96 -0.94 15.15 -21.26
N HIS A 97 -0.14 15.53 -22.27
CA HIS A 97 1.15 14.90 -22.57
C HIS A 97 2.16 15.04 -21.40
N ARG A 98 1.93 16.00 -20.49
CA ARG A 98 2.75 16.22 -19.29
C ARG A 98 2.35 15.33 -18.10
N TYR A 99 1.21 14.63 -18.18
CA TYR A 99 0.70 13.81 -17.07
C TYR A 99 1.76 12.85 -16.49
N PRO A 100 2.51 12.06 -17.30
CA PRO A 100 3.54 11.15 -16.74
C PRO A 100 4.62 11.88 -15.94
N LEU A 101 5.01 13.08 -16.36
CA LEU A 101 6.00 13.89 -15.66
C LEU A 101 5.47 14.42 -14.33
N VAL A 102 4.24 14.94 -14.34
CA VAL A 102 3.65 15.57 -13.14
C VAL A 102 3.34 14.50 -12.10
N ILE A 103 2.70 13.40 -12.49
CA ILE A 103 2.40 12.30 -11.55
C ILE A 103 3.68 11.69 -10.98
N GLY A 104 4.72 11.52 -11.79
CA GLY A 104 6.02 11.04 -11.33
C GLY A 104 6.66 11.97 -10.29
N ARG A 105 6.58 13.29 -10.50
CA ARG A 105 7.06 14.29 -9.52
C ARG A 105 6.24 14.25 -8.22
N THR A 106 4.93 14.13 -8.31
CA THR A 106 4.05 14.05 -7.13
C THR A 106 4.36 12.80 -6.31
N THR A 107 4.49 11.65 -6.96
CA THR A 107 4.87 10.39 -6.29
C THR A 107 6.26 10.52 -5.63
N SER A 108 7.23 11.10 -6.33
CA SER A 108 8.56 11.33 -5.76
C SER A 108 8.53 12.29 -4.56
N ALA A 109 7.73 13.36 -4.65
CA ALA A 109 7.56 14.29 -3.52
C ALA A 109 6.92 13.59 -2.31
N GLY A 110 5.93 12.73 -2.53
CA GLY A 110 5.32 11.91 -1.47
C GLY A 110 6.33 11.00 -0.77
N LEU A 111 7.19 10.33 -1.52
CA LEU A 111 8.26 9.49 -0.96
C LEU A 111 9.28 10.33 -0.18
N LEU A 112 9.71 11.48 -0.71
CA LEU A 112 10.65 12.36 -0.03
C LEU A 112 10.05 12.97 1.25
N ALA A 113 8.74 13.24 1.27
CA ALA A 113 8.04 13.75 2.44
C ALA A 113 8.04 12.78 3.63
N GLN A 114 8.22 11.48 3.40
CA GLN A 114 8.35 10.50 4.49
C GLN A 114 9.57 10.78 5.39
N ILE A 115 10.64 11.37 4.85
CA ILE A 115 11.87 11.66 5.60
C ILE A 115 11.61 12.70 6.70
N PRO A 116 11.14 13.92 6.38
CA PRO A 116 10.81 14.89 7.43
C PRO A 116 9.65 14.43 8.32
N ALA A 117 8.68 13.66 7.78
CA ALA A 117 7.58 13.13 8.58
C ALA A 117 8.08 12.16 9.67
N ALA A 118 9.02 11.26 9.35
CA ALA A 118 9.62 10.37 10.34
C ALA A 118 10.41 11.14 11.42
N GLY A 119 11.17 12.16 11.00
CA GLY A 119 11.89 13.04 11.94
C GLY A 119 10.96 13.81 12.87
N LEU A 120 9.87 14.39 12.31
CA LEU A 120 8.84 15.06 13.08
C LEU A 120 8.12 14.11 14.05
N ALA A 121 7.72 12.92 13.59
CA ALA A 121 7.08 11.92 14.43
C ALA A 121 7.96 11.53 15.63
N SER A 122 9.27 11.32 15.41
CA SER A 122 10.24 11.04 16.46
C SER A 122 10.36 12.19 17.47
N GLY A 123 10.48 13.44 16.97
CA GLY A 123 10.58 14.63 17.81
C GLY A 123 9.30 14.89 18.63
N LEU A 124 8.14 14.84 17.98
CA LEU A 124 6.85 15.04 18.62
C LEU A 124 6.56 13.93 19.66
N PHE A 125 6.94 12.69 19.34
CA PHE A 125 6.80 11.60 20.30
C PHE A 125 7.67 11.81 21.55
N ALA A 126 8.88 12.31 21.38
CA ALA A 126 9.77 12.63 22.51
C ALA A 126 9.21 13.73 23.41
N LEU A 127 8.44 14.67 22.86
CA LEU A 127 7.86 15.81 23.56
C LEU A 127 6.51 15.51 24.23
N GLY A 128 5.65 14.70 23.59
CA GLY A 128 4.27 14.50 24.07
C GLY A 128 3.65 13.15 23.71
N GLY A 129 4.48 12.15 23.40
CA GLY A 129 4.05 10.77 23.13
C GLY A 129 3.07 10.64 21.97
N PHE A 130 2.30 9.56 21.96
CA PHE A 130 1.32 9.27 20.91
C PHE A 130 0.23 10.34 20.77
N ALA A 131 -0.17 11.01 21.85
CA ALA A 131 -1.20 12.04 21.78
C ALA A 131 -0.75 13.24 20.94
N LEU A 132 0.48 13.72 21.14
CA LEU A 132 1.00 14.86 20.36
C LEU A 132 1.19 14.50 18.90
N VAL A 133 1.72 13.30 18.59
CA VAL A 133 1.84 12.79 17.22
C VAL A 133 0.46 12.69 16.57
N GLY A 134 -0.52 12.14 17.28
CA GLY A 134 -1.89 11.99 16.77
C GLY A 134 -2.55 13.33 16.45
N TRP A 135 -2.46 14.33 17.35
CA TRP A 135 -3.00 15.68 17.09
C TRP A 135 -2.28 16.39 15.95
N ALA A 136 -0.97 16.20 15.82
CA ALA A 136 -0.22 16.71 14.66
C ALA A 136 -0.72 16.05 13.36
N SER A 137 -1.03 14.76 13.38
CA SER A 137 -1.60 14.04 12.23
C SER A 137 -2.99 14.58 11.86
N VAL A 138 -3.84 14.88 12.85
CA VAL A 138 -5.13 15.57 12.62
C VAL A 138 -4.91 16.88 11.87
N VAL A 139 -3.97 17.71 12.33
CA VAL A 139 -3.67 19.00 11.70
C VAL A 139 -3.19 18.80 10.25
N VAL A 140 -2.29 17.85 10.01
CA VAL A 140 -1.80 17.56 8.65
C VAL A 140 -2.92 17.11 7.72
N CYS A 141 -3.82 16.23 8.16
CA CYS A 141 -4.96 15.81 7.37
C CYS A 141 -5.92 16.97 7.04
N LEU A 142 -6.16 17.86 8.00
CA LEU A 142 -6.99 19.05 7.77
C LEU A 142 -6.30 20.06 6.86
N LEU A 143 -4.98 20.21 6.92
CA LEU A 143 -4.21 21.01 5.97
C LEU A 143 -4.28 20.42 4.55
N ALA A 144 -4.19 19.11 4.42
CA ALA A 144 -4.38 18.44 3.13
C ALA A 144 -5.79 18.70 2.57
N ALA A 145 -6.83 18.59 3.39
CA ALA A 145 -8.19 18.95 3.02
C ALA A 145 -8.32 20.42 2.60
N ALA A 146 -7.69 21.34 3.35
CA ALA A 146 -7.69 22.78 3.01
C ALA A 146 -6.98 23.06 1.67
N VAL A 147 -5.87 22.37 1.39
CA VAL A 147 -5.21 22.44 0.07
C VAL A 147 -6.15 21.93 -1.02
N ALA A 148 -6.82 20.79 -0.79
CA ALA A 148 -7.77 20.24 -1.75
C ALA A 148 -8.92 21.23 -2.09
N VAL A 149 -9.40 22.04 -1.13
CA VAL A 149 -10.40 23.09 -1.38
C VAL A 149 -9.91 24.11 -2.43
N THR A 150 -8.62 24.37 -2.49
CA THR A 150 -8.05 25.36 -3.45
C THR A 150 -7.82 24.80 -4.85
N MET A 151 -7.93 23.45 -5.01
CA MET A 151 -7.73 22.82 -6.31
C MET A 151 -8.89 23.07 -7.27
N PRO A 152 -8.63 23.30 -8.56
CA PRO A 152 -9.68 23.48 -9.55
C PRO A 152 -10.42 22.15 -9.77
N ASP A 153 -11.75 22.19 -9.80
CA ASP A 153 -12.61 21.04 -10.10
C ASP A 153 -13.11 21.16 -11.54
N HIS A 154 -12.34 20.64 -12.47
CA HIS A 154 -12.68 20.63 -13.88
C HIS A 154 -13.53 19.38 -14.17
N ARG A 155 -14.79 19.60 -14.57
CA ARG A 155 -15.65 18.50 -15.00
C ARG A 155 -15.71 18.46 -16.51
N PRO A 156 -15.61 17.28 -17.14
CA PRO A 156 -16.01 17.16 -18.53
C PRO A 156 -17.49 17.54 -18.70
N PRO A 157 -17.88 18.14 -19.85
CA PRO A 157 -19.28 18.41 -20.14
C PRO A 157 -20.12 17.13 -20.02
N PRO A 158 -21.39 17.21 -19.55
CA PRO A 158 -22.27 16.05 -19.37
C PRO A 158 -22.44 15.21 -20.64
N ASP A 159 -22.33 15.83 -21.80
CA ASP A 159 -22.49 15.18 -23.11
C ASP A 159 -21.29 14.32 -23.53
N VAL A 160 -20.19 14.36 -22.78
CA VAL A 160 -18.98 13.56 -22.99
C VAL A 160 -18.87 12.45 -21.95
N ALA A 161 -19.89 12.24 -21.13
CA ALA A 161 -19.95 11.09 -20.23
C ALA A 161 -19.88 9.81 -21.09
N ILE A 162 -18.68 9.29 -21.25
CA ILE A 162 -18.45 7.96 -21.83
C ILE A 162 -19.20 7.01 -20.91
N ASP A 163 -20.08 6.20 -21.49
CA ASP A 163 -20.73 5.09 -20.79
C ASP A 163 -19.62 4.11 -20.36
N GLU A 164 -18.92 4.44 -19.27
CA GLU A 164 -17.90 3.56 -18.74
C GLU A 164 -18.57 2.28 -18.23
N PRO A 165 -18.08 1.12 -18.63
CA PRO A 165 -18.65 -0.14 -18.17
C PRO A 165 -18.64 -0.17 -16.66
N GLY A 166 -19.78 -0.53 -16.05
CA GLY A 166 -19.91 -0.58 -14.60
C GLY A 166 -18.80 -1.45 -13.97
N TYR A 167 -18.40 -1.14 -12.74
CA TYR A 167 -17.32 -1.81 -12.03
C TYR A 167 -17.36 -3.36 -12.13
N VAL A 168 -18.55 -3.95 -11.96
CA VAL A 168 -18.74 -5.41 -12.06
C VAL A 168 -18.40 -5.92 -13.46
N GLU A 169 -18.73 -5.19 -14.50
CA GLU A 169 -18.38 -5.56 -15.87
C GLU A 169 -16.89 -5.39 -16.12
N THR A 170 -16.28 -4.30 -15.64
CA THR A 170 -14.84 -4.08 -15.69
C THR A 170 -14.09 -5.20 -14.96
N LEU A 171 -14.54 -5.57 -13.77
CA LEU A 171 -13.97 -6.69 -13.01
C LEU A 171 -14.11 -8.02 -13.78
N ARG A 172 -15.27 -8.29 -14.36
CA ARG A 172 -15.52 -9.49 -15.17
C ARG A 172 -14.62 -9.55 -16.40
N VAL A 173 -14.44 -8.43 -17.08
CA VAL A 173 -13.51 -8.34 -18.23
C VAL A 173 -12.08 -8.59 -17.77
N GLY A 174 -11.63 -7.97 -16.68
CA GLY A 174 -10.30 -8.20 -16.11
C GLY A 174 -10.06 -9.65 -15.73
N LEU A 175 -11.02 -10.30 -15.07
CA LEU A 175 -10.94 -11.72 -14.72
C LEU A 175 -10.85 -12.62 -15.96
N ARG A 176 -11.59 -12.32 -17.03
CA ARG A 176 -11.46 -13.06 -18.30
C ARG A 176 -10.07 -12.89 -18.91
N VAL A 177 -9.52 -11.69 -18.91
CA VAL A 177 -8.17 -11.41 -19.43
C VAL A 177 -7.11 -12.15 -18.63
N VAL A 178 -7.17 -12.07 -17.29
CA VAL A 178 -6.26 -12.78 -16.39
C VAL A 178 -6.38 -14.31 -16.56
N GLY A 179 -7.59 -14.81 -16.79
CA GLY A 179 -7.87 -16.23 -17.02
C GLY A 179 -7.59 -16.75 -18.44
N ALA A 180 -7.34 -15.86 -19.40
CA ALA A 180 -7.31 -16.18 -20.83
C ALA A 180 -6.25 -17.24 -21.21
N THR A 181 -5.08 -17.18 -20.59
CA THR A 181 -4.03 -18.18 -20.81
C THR A 181 -3.42 -18.65 -19.49
N PRO A 182 -2.93 -19.89 -19.40
CA PRO A 182 -2.26 -20.37 -18.18
C PRO A 182 -1.08 -19.48 -17.77
N LEU A 183 -0.33 -18.98 -18.76
CA LEU A 183 0.85 -18.14 -18.53
C LEU A 183 0.47 -16.80 -17.85
N VAL A 184 -0.55 -16.10 -18.37
CA VAL A 184 -1.05 -14.85 -17.80
C VAL A 184 -1.63 -15.09 -16.40
N ARG A 185 -2.41 -16.14 -16.23
CA ARG A 185 -3.01 -16.51 -14.93
C ARG A 185 -1.95 -16.77 -13.87
N ILE A 186 -0.92 -17.55 -14.18
CA ILE A 186 0.18 -17.85 -13.26
C ILE A 186 0.94 -16.55 -12.90
N ALA A 187 1.25 -15.73 -13.90
CA ALA A 187 1.94 -14.46 -13.66
C ALA A 187 1.09 -13.51 -12.79
N ALA A 188 -0.21 -13.41 -13.06
CA ALA A 188 -1.14 -12.57 -12.30
C ALA A 188 -1.28 -13.05 -10.84
N VAL A 189 -1.43 -14.35 -10.61
CA VAL A 189 -1.48 -14.92 -9.25
C VAL A 189 -0.16 -14.69 -8.52
N ALA A 190 0.98 -14.88 -9.19
CA ALA A 190 2.29 -14.64 -8.59
C ALA A 190 2.46 -13.17 -8.16
N VAL A 191 2.05 -12.22 -9.02
CA VAL A 191 2.09 -10.79 -8.69
C VAL A 191 1.12 -10.45 -7.55
N ALA A 192 -0.12 -10.98 -7.59
CA ALA A 192 -1.09 -10.77 -6.51
C ALA A 192 -0.58 -11.29 -5.16
N VAL A 193 0.04 -12.47 -5.13
CA VAL A 193 0.64 -13.02 -3.90
C VAL A 193 1.80 -12.14 -3.42
N LEU A 194 2.66 -11.68 -4.33
CA LEU A 194 3.74 -10.77 -3.97
C LEU A 194 3.20 -9.44 -3.44
N PHE A 195 2.20 -8.84 -4.07
CA PHE A 195 1.53 -7.64 -3.55
C PHE A 195 0.99 -7.84 -2.14
N GLY A 196 0.30 -8.96 -1.90
CA GLY A 196 -0.24 -9.23 -0.58
C GLY A 196 0.81 -9.43 0.51
N LEU A 197 2.02 -9.89 0.16
CA LEU A 197 3.13 -9.97 1.12
C LEU A 197 3.59 -8.60 1.62
N ASP A 198 3.30 -7.51 0.90
CA ASP A 198 3.61 -6.14 1.34
C ASP A 198 2.90 -5.79 2.66
N ALA A 199 1.76 -6.42 2.95
CA ALA A 199 1.04 -6.28 4.21
C ALA A 199 1.87 -6.61 5.46
N MET A 200 3.00 -7.31 5.33
CA MET A 200 3.95 -7.51 6.43
C MET A 200 4.58 -6.20 6.93
N GLU A 201 4.67 -5.18 6.07
CA GLU A 201 5.28 -3.88 6.41
C GLU A 201 4.56 -3.24 7.60
N GLU A 202 3.25 -3.43 7.72
CA GLU A 202 2.43 -2.88 8.80
C GLU A 202 2.85 -3.37 10.20
N TYR A 203 3.52 -4.50 10.28
CA TYR A 203 3.98 -5.07 11.55
C TYR A 203 5.43 -4.74 11.90
N PHE A 204 6.22 -4.28 10.96
CA PHE A 204 7.64 -4.00 11.22
C PHE A 204 7.85 -2.95 12.33
N PRO A 205 7.06 -1.88 12.47
CA PRO A 205 7.19 -0.96 13.60
C PRO A 205 7.05 -1.66 14.96
N LEU A 206 6.06 -2.56 15.09
CA LEU A 206 5.80 -3.32 16.31
C LEU A 206 6.91 -4.35 16.56
N GLN A 207 7.38 -5.01 15.50
CA GLN A 207 8.47 -5.98 15.60
C GLN A 207 9.79 -5.32 16.04
N ILE A 208 10.13 -4.17 15.46
CA ILE A 208 11.32 -3.39 15.78
C ILE A 208 11.26 -2.88 17.23
N GLN A 209 10.09 -2.43 17.67
CA GLN A 209 9.87 -2.03 19.05
C GLN A 209 10.05 -3.22 20.03
N SER A 210 9.53 -4.41 19.68
CA SER A 210 9.68 -5.62 20.48
C SER A 210 11.13 -6.08 20.61
N TRP A 211 12.00 -5.71 19.67
CA TRP A 211 13.44 -5.97 19.71
C TRP A 211 14.24 -4.97 20.56
N GLY A 212 13.55 -4.05 21.25
CA GLY A 212 14.17 -3.11 22.19
C GLY A 212 14.57 -1.77 21.57
N VAL A 213 14.18 -1.48 20.33
CA VAL A 213 14.34 -0.14 19.78
C VAL A 213 13.39 0.80 20.50
N ARG A 214 13.93 1.89 21.06
CA ARG A 214 13.12 2.90 21.77
C ARG A 214 12.07 3.47 20.86
N THR A 215 10.83 3.59 21.33
CA THR A 215 9.67 4.07 20.56
C THR A 215 9.94 5.39 19.81
N THR A 216 10.70 6.29 20.43
CA THR A 216 11.13 7.56 19.83
C THR A 216 11.90 7.37 18.50
N TRP A 217 12.69 6.30 18.37
CA TRP A 217 13.49 6.03 17.19
C TRP A 217 12.81 5.15 16.14
N VAL A 218 11.69 4.51 16.51
CA VAL A 218 10.97 3.61 15.60
C VAL A 218 10.63 4.26 14.27
N PRO A 219 10.09 5.49 14.19
CA PRO A 219 9.75 6.10 12.90
C PRO A 219 10.96 6.25 11.97
N ILE A 220 12.12 6.65 12.51
CA ILE A 220 13.36 6.81 11.72
C ILE A 220 13.91 5.45 11.29
N VAL A 221 13.88 4.46 12.17
CA VAL A 221 14.36 3.11 11.85
C VAL A 221 13.47 2.45 10.79
N VAL A 222 12.16 2.56 10.92
CA VAL A 222 11.17 2.01 9.96
C VAL A 222 11.36 2.64 8.58
N LEU A 223 11.69 3.92 8.48
CA LEU A 223 11.95 4.59 7.20
C LEU A 223 13.07 3.93 6.38
N THR A 224 14.01 3.24 7.01
CA THR A 224 15.08 2.53 6.29
C THR A 224 14.55 1.38 5.44
N ILE A 225 13.38 0.82 5.76
CA ILE A 225 12.77 -0.32 5.07
C ILE A 225 12.29 0.08 3.66
N PRO A 226 11.40 1.08 3.48
CA PRO A 226 11.01 1.54 2.16
C PRO A 226 12.19 2.10 1.36
N LEU A 227 13.20 2.70 2.00
CA LEU A 227 14.44 3.10 1.31
C LEU A 227 15.19 1.89 0.74
N GLY A 228 15.31 0.80 1.52
CA GLY A 228 15.84 -0.48 1.01
C GLY A 228 15.02 -1.01 -0.17
N GLY A 229 13.69 -0.92 -0.07
CA GLY A 229 12.76 -1.28 -1.13
C GLY A 229 12.95 -0.45 -2.40
N ALA A 230 13.14 0.87 -2.27
CA ALA A 230 13.40 1.77 -3.38
C ALA A 230 14.70 1.39 -4.12
N VAL A 231 15.77 1.07 -3.39
CA VAL A 231 17.01 0.55 -3.97
C VAL A 231 16.76 -0.75 -4.72
N GLY A 232 16.01 -1.69 -4.14
CA GLY A 232 15.65 -2.96 -4.77
C GLY A 232 14.90 -2.76 -6.08
N SER A 233 13.87 -1.90 -6.08
CA SER A 233 13.08 -1.56 -7.27
C SER A 233 13.92 -0.89 -8.36
N ALA A 234 14.82 0.02 -8.00
CA ALA A 234 15.73 0.68 -8.94
C ALA A 234 16.69 -0.34 -9.61
N LEU A 235 17.21 -1.29 -8.84
CA LEU A 235 18.08 -2.36 -9.37
C LEU A 235 17.34 -3.31 -10.31
N ALA A 236 16.03 -3.48 -10.18
CA ALA A 236 15.22 -4.30 -11.07
C ALA A 236 15.25 -3.78 -12.53
N GLY A 237 15.32 -2.46 -12.73
CA GLY A 237 15.45 -1.85 -14.06
C GLY A 237 16.73 -2.26 -14.81
N VAL A 238 17.82 -2.50 -14.07
CA VAL A 238 19.12 -2.91 -14.65
C VAL A 238 19.25 -4.43 -14.73
N GLY A 239 18.67 -5.16 -13.78
CA GLY A 239 18.83 -6.61 -13.59
C GLY A 239 17.78 -7.49 -14.26
N ALA A 240 16.79 -6.95 -14.96
CA ALA A 240 15.61 -7.64 -15.49
C ALA A 240 15.88 -8.78 -16.49
N ARG A 241 17.14 -9.04 -16.87
CA ARG A 241 17.52 -10.09 -17.83
C ARG A 241 17.40 -11.52 -17.32
N SER A 242 17.18 -11.75 -16.03
CA SER A 242 17.09 -13.10 -15.48
C SER A 242 16.00 -13.26 -14.43
N ALA A 243 14.75 -13.39 -14.90
CA ALA A 243 13.61 -13.76 -14.04
C ALA A 243 13.86 -15.07 -13.24
N ASP A 244 14.75 -15.93 -13.73
CA ASP A 244 15.13 -17.17 -13.05
C ASP A 244 15.97 -16.92 -11.79
N ARG A 245 16.76 -15.86 -11.79
CA ARG A 245 17.52 -15.42 -10.62
C ARG A 245 16.62 -14.73 -9.60
N ALA A 246 15.57 -14.02 -10.05
CA ALA A 246 14.66 -13.29 -9.15
C ALA A 246 14.01 -14.20 -8.11
N LEU A 247 13.61 -15.42 -8.51
CA LEU A 247 13.03 -16.37 -7.54
C LEU A 247 14.07 -17.03 -6.63
N GLY A 248 15.31 -17.19 -7.10
CA GLY A 248 16.42 -17.56 -6.22
C GLY A 248 16.66 -16.52 -5.14
N LEU A 249 16.50 -15.23 -5.50
CA LEU A 249 16.61 -14.11 -4.56
C LEU A 249 15.51 -14.13 -3.49
N MET A 250 14.28 -14.60 -3.79
CA MET A 250 13.23 -14.76 -2.77
C MET A 250 13.60 -15.79 -1.71
N VAL A 251 14.34 -16.86 -2.06
CA VAL A 251 14.86 -17.80 -1.06
C VAL A 251 15.91 -17.12 -0.18
N GLY A 252 16.79 -16.31 -0.78
CA GLY A 252 17.72 -15.46 -0.02
C GLY A 252 16.98 -14.47 0.89
N GLY A 253 15.89 -13.87 0.38
CA GLY A 253 15.01 -13.01 1.17
C GLY A 253 14.38 -13.73 2.36
N ALA A 254 13.88 -14.95 2.15
CA ALA A 254 13.33 -15.76 3.23
C ALA A 254 14.41 -16.11 4.29
N ALA A 255 15.64 -16.38 3.87
CA ALA A 255 16.74 -16.62 4.80
C ALA A 255 17.06 -15.37 5.64
N LEU A 256 17.03 -14.18 5.03
CA LEU A 256 17.20 -12.91 5.75
C LEU A 256 16.06 -12.65 6.76
N LEU A 257 14.82 -12.94 6.38
CA LEU A 257 13.68 -12.84 7.28
C LEU A 257 13.79 -13.82 8.45
N GLY A 258 14.20 -15.06 8.17
CA GLY A 258 14.49 -16.08 9.19
C GLY A 258 15.63 -15.67 10.12
N LEU A 259 16.69 -15.07 9.58
CA LEU A 259 17.79 -14.52 10.36
C LEU A 259 17.31 -13.38 11.28
N ALA A 260 16.46 -12.48 10.77
CA ALA A 260 15.85 -11.43 11.57
C ALA A 260 15.00 -11.99 12.72
N ALA A 261 14.18 -13.01 12.43
CA ALA A 261 13.36 -13.69 13.43
C ALA A 261 14.21 -14.39 14.50
N TRP A 262 15.29 -15.03 14.10
CA TRP A 262 16.22 -15.73 15.01
C TRP A 262 17.02 -14.75 15.87
N TRP A 263 17.56 -13.68 15.28
CA TRP A 263 18.32 -12.68 16.01
C TRP A 263 17.50 -11.93 17.06
N SER A 264 16.24 -11.65 16.75
CA SER A 264 15.28 -10.98 17.65
C SER A 264 15.89 -9.78 18.39
N SER A 265 16.66 -8.98 17.69
CA SER A 265 17.42 -7.85 18.25
C SER A 265 17.39 -6.65 17.28
N PRO A 266 17.75 -5.43 17.73
CA PRO A 266 17.80 -4.26 16.84
C PRO A 266 18.64 -4.48 15.57
N ALA A 267 19.67 -5.33 15.61
CA ALA A 267 20.47 -5.68 14.44
C ALA A 267 19.67 -6.43 13.36
N GLY A 268 18.58 -7.12 13.75
CA GLY A 268 17.65 -7.78 12.82
C GLY A 268 16.99 -6.84 11.83
N VAL A 269 16.94 -5.54 12.13
CA VAL A 269 16.42 -4.51 11.20
C VAL A 269 17.20 -4.52 9.89
N VAL A 270 18.52 -4.70 9.92
CA VAL A 270 19.35 -4.76 8.71
C VAL A 270 18.90 -5.92 7.81
N ALA A 271 18.58 -7.06 8.41
CA ALA A 271 18.08 -8.22 7.67
C ALA A 271 16.67 -7.96 7.09
N ILE A 272 15.79 -7.25 7.82
CA ILE A 272 14.48 -6.82 7.28
C ILE A 272 14.67 -5.87 6.10
N VAL A 273 15.53 -4.86 6.20
CA VAL A 273 15.81 -3.90 5.12
C VAL A 273 16.34 -4.62 3.87
N ALA A 274 17.27 -5.54 4.05
CA ALA A 274 17.83 -6.35 2.96
C ALA A 274 16.75 -7.27 2.33
N PHE A 275 15.95 -7.94 3.17
CA PHE A 275 14.79 -8.71 2.71
C PHE A 275 13.85 -7.87 1.87
N TYR A 276 13.45 -6.69 2.38
CA TYR A 276 12.49 -5.83 1.71
C TYR A 276 13.04 -5.30 0.39
N GLY A 277 14.33 -4.99 0.31
CA GLY A 277 15.01 -4.66 -0.94
C GLY A 277 14.96 -5.79 -1.98
N LEU A 278 15.27 -7.02 -1.57
CA LEU A 278 15.16 -8.18 -2.46
C LEU A 278 13.71 -8.46 -2.88
N TYR A 279 12.78 -8.35 -1.95
CA TYR A 279 11.35 -8.52 -2.19
C TYR A 279 10.83 -7.52 -3.24
N ARG A 280 11.12 -6.23 -3.07
CA ARG A 280 10.72 -5.16 -4.01
C ARG A 280 11.39 -5.32 -5.38
N PHE A 281 12.64 -5.78 -5.43
CA PHE A 281 13.29 -6.17 -6.69
C PHE A 281 12.49 -7.26 -7.41
N VAL A 282 12.16 -8.35 -6.71
CA VAL A 282 11.42 -9.48 -7.30
C VAL A 282 10.03 -9.06 -7.75
N LEU A 283 9.31 -8.28 -6.93
CA LEU A 283 7.99 -7.75 -7.28
C LEU A 283 8.05 -6.91 -8.56
N SER A 284 8.97 -5.95 -8.66
CA SER A 284 9.13 -5.10 -9.84
C SER A 284 9.43 -5.91 -11.12
N VAL A 285 10.25 -6.96 -11.01
CA VAL A 285 10.52 -7.86 -12.15
C VAL A 285 9.27 -8.65 -12.53
N ALA A 286 8.51 -9.14 -11.56
CA ALA A 286 7.28 -9.90 -11.79
C ALA A 286 6.20 -9.03 -12.43
N GLU A 287 6.00 -7.81 -11.95
CA GLU A 287 5.09 -6.82 -12.54
C GLU A 287 5.45 -6.50 -13.99
N ALA A 288 6.72 -6.17 -14.25
CA ALA A 288 7.18 -5.88 -15.61
C ALA A 288 6.97 -7.07 -16.55
N ARG A 289 7.07 -8.30 -16.05
CA ARG A 289 6.81 -9.52 -16.81
C ARG A 289 5.33 -9.69 -17.12
N LEU A 290 4.46 -9.49 -16.12
CA LEU A 290 3.01 -9.52 -16.29
C LEU A 290 2.57 -8.47 -17.32
N GLN A 291 3.03 -7.23 -17.19
CA GLN A 291 2.68 -6.14 -18.10
C GLN A 291 3.03 -6.43 -19.56
N ARG A 292 4.12 -7.17 -19.83
CA ARG A 292 4.50 -7.59 -21.19
C ARG A 292 3.59 -8.67 -21.78
N GLN A 293 2.90 -9.44 -20.94
CA GLN A 293 2.00 -10.51 -21.36
C GLN A 293 0.56 -10.03 -21.56
N LEU A 294 0.20 -8.87 -21.01
CA LEU A 294 -1.14 -8.32 -21.11
C LEU A 294 -1.35 -7.52 -22.41
N PRO A 295 -2.50 -7.72 -23.09
CA PRO A 295 -2.89 -6.89 -24.24
C PRO A 295 -3.00 -5.41 -23.81
N SER A 296 -2.56 -4.48 -24.65
CA SER A 296 -2.57 -3.04 -24.33
C SER A 296 -3.96 -2.51 -23.95
N ALA A 297 -4.99 -2.95 -24.68
CA ALA A 297 -6.38 -2.51 -24.49
C ALA A 297 -7.01 -2.92 -23.14
N SER A 298 -6.51 -3.99 -22.51
CA SER A 298 -7.08 -4.52 -21.25
C SER A 298 -6.08 -4.51 -20.08
N ARG A 299 -4.94 -3.88 -20.29
CA ARG A 299 -3.82 -3.89 -19.33
C ARG A 299 -4.23 -3.26 -17.99
N ALA A 300 -4.84 -2.09 -18.03
CA ALA A 300 -5.30 -1.38 -16.82
C ALA A 300 -6.29 -2.24 -16.02
N THR A 301 -7.31 -2.77 -16.70
CA THR A 301 -8.35 -3.61 -16.07
C THR A 301 -7.77 -4.88 -15.45
N ALA A 302 -6.85 -5.55 -16.16
CA ALA A 302 -6.19 -6.74 -15.63
C ALA A 302 -5.30 -6.41 -14.43
N THR A 303 -4.59 -5.27 -14.45
CA THR A 303 -3.76 -4.82 -13.32
C THR A 303 -4.62 -4.52 -12.09
N SER A 304 -5.79 -3.90 -12.24
CA SER A 304 -6.73 -3.66 -11.12
C SER A 304 -7.22 -4.96 -10.49
N VAL A 305 -7.52 -5.99 -11.30
CA VAL A 305 -7.88 -7.33 -10.78
C VAL A 305 -6.75 -7.96 -9.97
N VAL A 306 -5.51 -7.82 -10.45
CA VAL A 306 -4.33 -8.34 -9.74
C VAL A 306 -4.10 -7.59 -8.44
N ALA A 307 -4.26 -6.27 -8.42
CA ALA A 307 -4.15 -5.45 -7.21
C ALA A 307 -5.21 -5.86 -6.17
N LEU A 308 -6.48 -6.03 -6.60
CA LEU A 308 -7.55 -6.53 -5.72
C LEU A 308 -7.22 -7.93 -5.16
N GLY A 309 -6.64 -8.81 -6.00
CA GLY A 309 -6.14 -10.10 -5.54
C GLY A 309 -5.05 -9.95 -4.47
N GLY A 310 -4.19 -8.96 -4.60
CA GLY A 310 -3.17 -8.60 -3.60
C GLY A 310 -3.77 -8.18 -2.27
N GLU A 311 -4.82 -7.35 -2.27
CA GLU A 311 -5.55 -6.95 -1.05
C GLU A 311 -6.14 -8.16 -0.31
N VAL A 312 -6.74 -9.10 -1.06
CA VAL A 312 -7.28 -10.34 -0.47
C VAL A 312 -6.17 -11.19 0.16
N VAL A 313 -5.01 -11.29 -0.50
CA VAL A 313 -3.84 -11.99 0.05
C VAL A 313 -3.30 -11.22 1.27
N GLY A 314 -3.28 -9.90 1.26
CA GLY A 314 -2.89 -9.06 2.39
C GLY A 314 -3.72 -9.35 3.64
N ILE A 315 -5.03 -9.48 3.50
CA ILE A 315 -5.92 -9.89 4.60
C ILE A 315 -5.53 -11.27 5.15
N ALA A 316 -5.18 -12.23 4.27
CA ALA A 316 -4.69 -13.52 4.70
C ALA A 316 -3.33 -13.42 5.43
N VAL A 317 -2.44 -12.53 4.98
CA VAL A 317 -1.15 -12.24 5.65
C VAL A 317 -1.39 -11.71 7.06
N PHE A 318 -2.38 -10.83 7.29
CA PHE A 318 -2.73 -10.37 8.64
C PHE A 318 -3.14 -11.53 9.55
N GLY A 319 -3.94 -12.48 9.05
CA GLY A 319 -4.32 -13.69 9.80
C GLY A 319 -3.13 -14.59 10.11
N LEU A 320 -2.25 -14.82 9.14
CA LEU A 320 -1.04 -15.63 9.30
C LEU A 320 -0.05 -14.97 10.28
N TRP A 321 0.08 -13.66 10.24
CA TRP A 321 0.90 -12.95 11.21
C TRP A 321 0.35 -13.09 12.63
N ALA A 322 -0.96 -12.97 12.82
CA ALA A 322 -1.60 -13.20 14.11
C ALA A 322 -1.32 -14.60 14.68
N ALA A 323 -1.22 -15.60 13.79
CA ALA A 323 -1.01 -16.99 14.17
C ALA A 323 0.43 -17.35 14.53
N GLY A 324 1.44 -16.68 13.92
CA GLY A 324 2.84 -17.08 14.11
C GLY A 324 3.88 -16.01 13.87
N GLY A 325 3.48 -14.74 13.67
CA GLY A 325 4.37 -13.61 13.55
C GLY A 325 5.42 -13.76 12.44
N LEU A 326 6.58 -13.17 12.65
CA LEU A 326 7.69 -13.13 11.69
C LEU A 326 8.20 -14.55 11.32
N ALA A 327 8.16 -15.50 12.27
CA ALA A 327 8.63 -16.86 12.03
C ALA A 327 7.73 -17.59 11.03
N LEU A 328 6.40 -17.50 11.17
CA LEU A 328 5.47 -18.09 10.22
C LEU A 328 5.56 -17.40 8.86
N MET A 329 5.73 -16.10 8.83
CA MET A 329 5.90 -15.36 7.57
C MET A 329 7.16 -15.77 6.83
N THR A 330 8.24 -16.12 7.53
CA THR A 330 9.45 -16.72 6.91
C THR A 330 9.09 -18.00 6.16
N VAL A 331 8.31 -18.89 6.76
CA VAL A 331 7.84 -20.14 6.13
C VAL A 331 6.97 -19.82 4.91
N VAL A 332 6.06 -18.86 5.03
CA VAL A 332 5.19 -18.42 3.91
C VAL A 332 6.03 -17.95 2.72
N VAL A 333 7.04 -17.12 2.95
CA VAL A 333 7.94 -16.62 1.89
C VAL A 333 8.71 -17.78 1.24
N VAL A 334 9.18 -18.77 2.02
CA VAL A 334 9.82 -20.00 1.47
C VAL A 334 8.84 -20.76 0.57
N VAL A 335 7.61 -20.97 1.03
CA VAL A 335 6.57 -21.67 0.26
C VAL A 335 6.26 -20.94 -1.05
N VAL A 336 6.07 -19.63 -1.00
CA VAL A 336 5.85 -18.79 -2.19
C VAL A 336 7.02 -18.92 -3.17
N ALA A 337 8.26 -18.88 -2.69
CA ALA A 337 9.44 -19.07 -3.52
C ALA A 337 9.52 -20.47 -4.13
N ALA A 338 9.17 -21.52 -3.38
CA ALA A 338 9.19 -22.91 -3.84
C ALA A 338 8.11 -23.18 -4.90
N VAL A 339 6.86 -22.75 -4.64
CA VAL A 339 5.72 -22.89 -5.57
C VAL A 339 6.00 -22.14 -6.87
N SER A 340 6.54 -20.94 -6.78
CA SER A 340 6.90 -20.14 -7.96
C SER A 340 7.98 -20.82 -8.83
N ARG A 341 8.83 -21.69 -8.28
CA ARG A 341 9.78 -22.51 -9.05
C ARG A 341 9.10 -23.68 -9.79
N GLN A 342 8.12 -24.32 -9.16
CA GLN A 342 7.41 -25.47 -9.75
C GLN A 342 6.50 -25.05 -10.92
N LEU A 343 5.88 -23.87 -10.86
CA LEU A 343 5.03 -23.33 -11.93
C LEU A 343 5.80 -22.93 -13.21
N ARG A 344 7.12 -23.12 -13.25
CA ARG A 344 7.97 -22.86 -14.42
C ARG A 344 8.29 -24.10 -15.25
N ARG A 345 8.03 -25.28 -14.71
CA ARG A 345 8.18 -26.55 -15.43
C ARG A 345 6.89 -26.92 -16.15
#